data_939ccdea94b4cd36bc0dbf3567bdd006
#
_entry.id   939ccdea94b4cd36bc0dbf3567bdd006
#
_cell.length_a   1.000
_cell.length_b   1.000
_cell.length_c   1.000
_cell.angle_alpha   90.00
_cell.angle_beta   90.00
_cell.angle_gamma   90.00
#
_symmetry.space_group_name_H-M   'P 1'
#
loop_
_entity.id
_entity.type
_entity.pdbx_description
1 polymer ?
#
loop_
_entity_poly.entity_id
_entity_poly.type
_entity_poly.pdbx_seq_one_letter_code
_entity_poly.pdbx_strand_id
1 'polypeptide(L)'
;MTVQTQAAMASILLVAHAPLASALLEVARHAYADCGCAVVPVDVPPSATLESATAQVAMALQSVPAGEVLVLADAFGATPSNAALAAVDGVHARVVTGVNVPMVWRVLCYGHLPLADLVTRAVDGGRQGVMQVATPRRQNQPQRPLSDDPDQHPDQ
;
A
#
# COMPACT_ATOMS: atom_id res chain seq x y z
N MET A 1 -8.57 -15.18 -37.47
CA MET A 1 -9.11 -15.10 -36.09
C MET A 1 -7.93 -14.94 -35.18
N THR A 2 -7.64 -13.70 -34.79
CA THR A 2 -6.57 -13.39 -33.83
C THR A 2 -7.10 -13.68 -32.43
N VAL A 3 -6.63 -14.77 -31.85
CA VAL A 3 -6.87 -15.06 -30.42
C VAL A 3 -6.11 -13.97 -29.65
N GLN A 4 -6.83 -12.98 -29.16
CA GLN A 4 -6.27 -12.07 -28.14
C GLN A 4 -6.03 -12.92 -26.90
N THR A 5 -4.77 -13.31 -26.68
CA THR A 5 -4.33 -13.87 -25.41
C THR A 5 -4.56 -12.77 -24.37
N GLN A 6 -5.62 -12.89 -23.58
CA GLN A 6 -5.87 -12.02 -22.45
C GLN A 6 -4.62 -12.13 -21.55
N ALA A 7 -3.83 -11.05 -21.45
CA ALA A 7 -2.66 -11.04 -20.59
C ALA A 7 -3.09 -11.47 -19.19
N ALA A 8 -2.42 -12.47 -18.64
CA ALA A 8 -2.72 -12.95 -17.29
C ALA A 8 -2.52 -11.77 -16.33
N MET A 9 -3.51 -11.51 -15.47
CA MET A 9 -3.40 -10.45 -14.47
C MET A 9 -2.28 -10.77 -13.50
N ALA A 10 -1.54 -9.75 -13.08
CA ALA A 10 -0.51 -9.91 -12.05
C ALA A 10 -1.14 -10.38 -10.73
N SER A 11 -0.46 -11.29 -10.05
CA SER A 11 -0.81 -11.67 -8.67
C SER A 11 -0.27 -10.64 -7.69
N ILE A 12 -0.95 -10.44 -6.57
CA ILE A 12 -0.58 -9.48 -5.53
C ILE A 12 -0.25 -10.24 -4.24
N LEU A 13 0.94 -10.05 -3.71
CA LEU A 13 1.31 -10.48 -2.37
C LEU A 13 1.29 -9.27 -1.42
N LEU A 14 0.60 -9.40 -0.31
CA LEU A 14 0.65 -8.45 0.81
C LEU A 14 1.57 -9.04 1.86
N VAL A 15 2.73 -8.43 2.12
CA VAL A 15 3.73 -8.94 3.08
C VAL A 15 3.94 -7.91 4.17
N ALA A 16 3.46 -8.17 5.38
CA ALA A 16 3.46 -7.16 6.43
C ALA A 16 3.56 -7.80 7.84
N HIS A 17 3.87 -6.99 8.84
CA HIS A 17 3.77 -7.42 10.23
C HIS A 17 2.36 -7.89 10.53
N ALA A 18 2.26 -9.05 11.21
CA ALA A 18 0.96 -9.61 11.59
C ALA A 18 0.18 -8.67 12.53
N PRO A 19 -1.12 -8.45 12.30
CA PRO A 19 -2.01 -9.05 11.30
C PRO A 19 -2.30 -8.13 10.10
N LEU A 20 -1.38 -7.23 9.71
CA LEU A 20 -1.69 -6.15 8.76
C LEU A 20 -1.96 -6.67 7.35
N ALA A 21 -1.24 -7.70 6.88
CA ALA A 21 -1.46 -8.23 5.53
C ALA A 21 -2.86 -8.83 5.37
N SER A 22 -3.30 -9.63 6.33
CA SER A 22 -4.67 -10.17 6.37
C SER A 22 -5.73 -9.08 6.48
N ALA A 23 -5.50 -8.05 7.30
CA ALA A 23 -6.42 -6.92 7.43
C ALA A 23 -6.56 -6.13 6.12
N LEU A 24 -5.46 -5.89 5.41
CA LEU A 24 -5.49 -5.24 4.10
C LEU A 24 -6.22 -6.08 3.05
N LEU A 25 -6.08 -7.41 3.08
CA LEU A 25 -6.84 -8.31 2.22
C LEU A 25 -8.34 -8.19 2.46
N GLU A 26 -8.79 -8.15 3.72
CA GLU A 26 -10.21 -7.98 4.05
C GLU A 26 -10.75 -6.63 3.53
N VAL A 27 -9.99 -5.55 3.70
CA VAL A 27 -10.34 -4.23 3.13
C VAL A 27 -10.41 -4.28 1.61
N ALA A 28 -9.48 -4.99 0.95
CA ALA A 28 -9.45 -5.17 -0.49
C ALA A 28 -10.72 -5.90 -0.99
N ARG A 29 -11.10 -6.98 -0.34
CA ARG A 29 -12.30 -7.77 -0.68
C ARG A 29 -13.59 -6.97 -0.58
N HIS A 30 -13.69 -6.05 0.39
CA HIS A 30 -14.86 -5.18 0.51
C HIS A 30 -15.03 -4.23 -0.67
N ALA A 31 -13.93 -3.67 -1.17
CA ALA A 31 -13.97 -2.68 -2.25
C ALA A 31 -13.96 -3.31 -3.66
N TYR A 32 -13.33 -4.48 -3.81
CA TYR A 32 -13.06 -5.13 -5.10
C TYR A 32 -13.32 -6.65 -5.01
N ALA A 33 -14.53 -7.04 -4.66
CA ALA A 33 -14.93 -8.45 -4.51
C ALA A 33 -14.72 -9.26 -5.81
N ASP A 34 -14.91 -8.63 -6.95
CA ASP A 34 -14.85 -9.27 -8.27
C ASP A 34 -13.55 -8.96 -9.05
N CYS A 35 -12.50 -8.48 -8.37
CA CYS A 35 -11.23 -8.28 -9.03
C CYS A 35 -10.62 -9.63 -9.43
N GLY A 36 -10.24 -9.77 -10.71
CA GLY A 36 -9.65 -10.98 -11.23
C GLY A 36 -8.22 -11.27 -10.74
N CYS A 37 -7.64 -10.41 -9.91
CA CYS A 37 -6.30 -10.58 -9.33
C CYS A 37 -6.31 -11.60 -8.19
N ALA A 38 -5.36 -12.52 -8.18
CA ALA A 38 -5.08 -13.31 -6.99
C ALA A 38 -4.39 -12.41 -5.95
N VAL A 39 -4.94 -12.32 -4.74
CA VAL A 39 -4.35 -11.55 -3.63
C VAL A 39 -4.08 -12.49 -2.47
N VAL A 40 -2.81 -12.59 -2.05
CA VAL A 40 -2.36 -13.50 -0.99
C VAL A 40 -1.70 -12.70 0.13
N PRO A 41 -2.17 -12.81 1.39
CA PRO A 41 -1.55 -12.18 2.54
C PRO A 41 -0.45 -13.06 3.13
N VAL A 42 0.63 -12.44 3.57
CA VAL A 42 1.71 -13.03 4.36
C VAL A 42 1.90 -12.21 5.62
N ASP A 43 1.30 -12.66 6.71
CA ASP A 43 1.46 -12.04 8.03
C ASP A 43 2.75 -12.55 8.68
N VAL A 44 3.74 -11.66 8.85
CA VAL A 44 5.02 -11.97 9.47
C VAL A 44 4.91 -11.72 10.98
N PRO A 45 4.96 -12.76 11.81
CA PRO A 45 4.84 -12.59 13.26
C PRO A 45 6.06 -11.89 13.85
N PRO A 46 5.93 -11.21 15.01
CA PRO A 46 7.04 -10.50 15.65
C PRO A 46 8.23 -11.41 16.01
N SER A 47 8.00 -12.71 16.19
CA SER A 47 9.02 -13.71 16.51
C SER A 47 9.74 -14.27 15.27
N ALA A 48 9.33 -13.88 14.05
CA ALA A 48 9.93 -14.41 12.82
C ALA A 48 11.37 -13.93 12.65
N THR A 49 12.25 -14.85 12.31
CA THR A 49 13.59 -14.51 11.79
C THR A 49 13.47 -14.10 10.33
N LEU A 50 14.48 -13.40 9.80
CA LEU A 50 14.54 -13.08 8.37
C LEU A 50 14.45 -14.34 7.51
N GLU A 51 15.14 -15.40 7.89
CA GLU A 51 15.12 -16.68 7.19
C GLU A 51 13.72 -17.31 7.14
N SER A 52 13.03 -17.40 8.28
CA SER A 52 11.68 -17.95 8.34
C SER A 52 10.66 -17.10 7.58
N ALA A 53 10.77 -15.76 7.65
CA ALA A 53 9.93 -14.86 6.91
C ALA A 53 10.19 -14.98 5.39
N THR A 54 11.45 -15.09 4.95
CA THR A 54 11.81 -15.31 3.55
C THR A 54 11.22 -16.60 3.02
N ALA A 55 11.29 -17.68 3.79
CA ALA A 55 10.68 -18.97 3.43
C ALA A 55 9.14 -18.84 3.28
N GLN A 56 8.46 -18.12 4.17
CA GLN A 56 7.03 -17.86 4.06
C GLN A 56 6.67 -17.11 2.77
N VAL A 57 7.42 -16.05 2.44
CA VAL A 57 7.21 -15.28 1.20
C VAL A 57 7.48 -16.16 -0.03
N ALA A 58 8.54 -16.97 -0.03
CA ALA A 58 8.86 -17.89 -1.13
C ALA A 58 7.74 -18.92 -1.36
N MET A 59 7.17 -19.47 -0.30
CA MET A 59 6.02 -20.37 -0.38
C MET A 59 4.78 -19.66 -0.96
N ALA A 60 4.52 -18.43 -0.53
CA ALA A 60 3.41 -17.64 -1.07
C ALA A 60 3.59 -17.32 -2.56
N LEU A 61 4.81 -17.00 -3.00
CA LEU A 61 5.14 -16.81 -4.43
C LEU A 61 4.87 -18.07 -5.26
N GLN A 62 5.10 -19.26 -4.71
CA GLN A 62 4.82 -20.52 -5.37
C GLN A 62 3.32 -20.86 -5.40
N SER A 63 2.52 -20.31 -4.50
CA SER A 63 1.09 -20.58 -4.38
C SER A 63 0.22 -19.76 -5.32
N VAL A 64 0.74 -18.69 -5.92
CA VAL A 64 0.00 -17.86 -6.87
C VAL A 64 0.13 -18.42 -8.29
N PRO A 65 -0.82 -18.08 -9.20
CA PRO A 65 -0.72 -18.46 -10.61
C PRO A 65 0.62 -18.01 -11.22
N ALA A 66 1.16 -18.83 -12.11
CA ALA A 66 2.38 -18.50 -12.84
C ALA A 66 2.21 -17.19 -13.62
N GLY A 67 3.15 -16.27 -13.49
CA GLY A 67 3.12 -14.97 -14.13
C GLY A 67 3.81 -13.89 -13.32
N GLU A 68 3.44 -12.65 -13.59
CA GLU A 68 3.98 -11.49 -12.87
C GLU A 68 3.38 -11.36 -11.47
N VAL A 69 4.21 -10.95 -10.49
CA VAL A 69 3.79 -10.77 -9.10
C VAL A 69 4.21 -9.39 -8.59
N LEU A 70 3.28 -8.64 -8.04
CA LEU A 70 3.56 -7.43 -7.30
C LEU A 70 3.48 -7.72 -5.80
N VAL A 71 4.59 -7.54 -5.09
CA VAL A 71 4.66 -7.66 -3.63
C VAL A 71 4.53 -6.27 -3.02
N LEU A 72 3.56 -6.09 -2.15
CA LEU A 72 3.34 -4.86 -1.38
C LEU A 72 3.73 -5.12 0.08
N ALA A 73 4.81 -4.48 0.54
CA ALA A 73 5.29 -4.61 1.91
C ALA A 73 4.97 -3.37 2.75
N ASP A 74 4.92 -3.51 4.07
CA ASP A 74 4.53 -2.41 4.96
C ASP A 74 5.63 -1.35 5.14
N ALA A 75 6.78 -1.70 5.69
CA ALA A 75 7.83 -0.74 6.03
C ALA A 75 9.17 -1.11 5.42
N PHE A 76 9.79 -0.17 4.70
CA PHE A 76 11.13 -0.37 4.15
C PHE A 76 12.15 -0.63 5.27
N GLY A 77 12.99 -1.66 5.07
CA GLY A 77 14.04 -2.05 6.02
C GLY A 77 13.58 -2.91 7.20
N ALA A 78 12.26 -3.12 7.36
CA ALA A 78 11.72 -4.06 8.35
C ALA A 78 11.77 -5.53 7.85
N THR A 79 11.59 -6.49 8.75
CA THR A 79 11.68 -7.91 8.41
C THR A 79 10.78 -8.33 7.26
N PRO A 80 9.49 -7.90 7.16
CA PRO A 80 8.64 -8.26 6.02
C PRO A 80 9.19 -7.80 4.67
N SER A 81 9.64 -6.53 4.58
CA SER A 81 10.19 -5.99 3.35
C SER A 81 11.52 -6.62 2.94
N ASN A 82 12.41 -6.89 3.93
CA ASN A 82 13.67 -7.55 3.68
C ASN A 82 13.48 -9.00 3.24
N ALA A 83 12.51 -9.71 3.82
CA ALA A 83 12.12 -11.06 3.41
C ALA A 83 11.56 -11.08 1.98
N ALA A 84 10.70 -10.11 1.64
CA ALA A 84 10.18 -9.96 0.28
C ALA A 84 11.30 -9.72 -0.72
N LEU A 85 12.22 -8.80 -0.43
CA LEU A 85 13.38 -8.51 -1.31
C LEU A 85 14.30 -9.71 -1.50
N ALA A 86 14.47 -10.53 -0.45
CA ALA A 86 15.29 -11.74 -0.53
C ALA A 86 14.64 -12.88 -1.35
N ALA A 87 13.29 -12.88 -1.43
CA ALA A 87 12.53 -13.94 -2.08
C ALA A 87 12.23 -13.69 -3.56
N VAL A 88 12.26 -12.43 -4.04
CA VAL A 88 11.90 -12.06 -5.42
C VAL A 88 13.12 -12.07 -6.35
N ASP A 89 12.87 -12.28 -7.66
CA ASP A 89 13.90 -12.24 -8.71
C ASP A 89 14.14 -10.84 -9.30
N GLY A 90 13.26 -9.86 -8.97
CA GLY A 90 13.33 -8.50 -9.48
C GLY A 90 12.87 -8.34 -10.95
N VAL A 91 12.54 -9.40 -11.61
CA VAL A 91 12.09 -9.41 -13.02
C VAL A 91 10.61 -9.75 -13.10
N HIS A 92 10.21 -10.94 -12.69
CA HIS A 92 8.82 -11.41 -12.69
C HIS A 92 8.09 -11.08 -11.38
N ALA A 93 8.84 -10.86 -10.31
CA ALA A 93 8.31 -10.39 -9.03
C ALA A 93 9.03 -9.14 -8.58
N ARG A 94 8.28 -8.09 -8.22
CA ARG A 94 8.81 -6.79 -7.75
C ARG A 94 8.19 -6.37 -6.44
N VAL A 95 8.95 -5.64 -5.63
CA VAL A 95 8.53 -5.18 -4.30
C VAL A 95 8.30 -3.68 -4.30
N VAL A 96 7.17 -3.25 -3.73
CA VAL A 96 6.88 -1.87 -3.36
C VAL A 96 6.63 -1.82 -1.86
N THR A 97 7.25 -0.90 -1.14
CA THR A 97 7.09 -0.72 0.31
C THR A 97 6.19 0.47 0.64
N GLY A 98 5.72 0.54 1.88
CA GLY A 98 4.82 1.59 2.33
C GLY A 98 3.36 1.31 2.01
N VAL A 99 2.96 0.03 1.99
CA VAL A 99 1.59 -0.37 1.64
C VAL A 99 0.57 0.37 2.49
N ASN A 100 -0.45 0.87 1.84
CA ASN A 100 -1.62 1.49 2.45
C ASN A 100 -2.87 1.18 1.61
N VAL A 101 -4.03 1.44 2.17
CA VAL A 101 -5.32 1.12 1.52
C VAL A 101 -5.45 1.76 0.12
N PRO A 102 -5.14 3.06 -0.10
CA PRO A 102 -5.16 3.66 -1.44
C PRO A 102 -4.23 2.96 -2.44
N MET A 103 -3.05 2.51 -2.01
CA MET A 103 -2.13 1.73 -2.85
C MET A 103 -2.77 0.42 -3.29
N VAL A 104 -3.33 -0.35 -2.34
CA VAL A 104 -3.99 -1.63 -2.62
C VAL A 104 -5.15 -1.45 -3.60
N TRP A 105 -6.03 -0.48 -3.35
CA TRP A 105 -7.15 -0.20 -4.24
C TRP A 105 -6.69 0.19 -5.65
N ARG A 106 -5.65 1.02 -5.75
CA ARG A 106 -5.10 1.43 -7.05
C ARG A 106 -4.57 0.23 -7.84
N VAL A 107 -3.84 -0.66 -7.18
CA VAL A 107 -3.29 -1.86 -7.79
C VAL A 107 -4.39 -2.79 -8.29
N LEU A 108 -5.44 -3.00 -7.49
CA LEU A 108 -6.57 -3.85 -7.89
C LEU A 108 -7.35 -3.30 -9.09
N CYS A 109 -7.54 -1.98 -9.16
CA CYS A 109 -8.15 -1.32 -10.32
C CYS A 109 -7.36 -1.54 -11.61
N TYR A 110 -6.04 -1.62 -11.52
CA TYR A 110 -5.14 -1.66 -12.68
C TYR A 110 -4.39 -2.99 -12.82
N GLY A 111 -4.83 -4.06 -12.17
CA GLY A 111 -4.15 -5.37 -12.16
C GLY A 111 -3.94 -6.03 -13.53
N HIS A 112 -4.61 -5.52 -14.57
CA HIS A 112 -4.43 -5.95 -15.95
C HIS A 112 -3.23 -5.32 -16.66
N LEU A 113 -2.57 -4.34 -16.04
CA LEU A 113 -1.40 -3.69 -16.63
C LEU A 113 -0.13 -4.55 -16.45
N PRO A 114 0.89 -4.35 -17.30
CA PRO A 114 2.21 -4.94 -17.11
C PRO A 114 2.81 -4.56 -15.76
N LEU A 115 3.62 -5.44 -15.18
CA LEU A 115 4.17 -5.24 -13.83
C LEU A 115 4.89 -3.90 -13.63
N ALA A 116 5.61 -3.42 -14.64
CA ALA A 116 6.33 -2.13 -14.56
C ALA A 116 5.35 -0.95 -14.36
N ASP A 117 4.23 -0.97 -15.10
CA ASP A 117 3.19 0.06 -15.00
C ASP A 117 2.42 -0.08 -13.68
N LEU A 118 2.17 -1.33 -13.25
CA LEU A 118 1.50 -1.61 -12.00
C LEU A 118 2.30 -1.13 -10.79
N VAL A 119 3.63 -1.27 -10.80
CA VAL A 119 4.54 -0.69 -9.80
C VAL A 119 4.38 0.83 -9.74
N THR A 120 4.35 1.51 -10.88
CA THR A 120 4.13 2.96 -10.94
C THR A 120 2.77 3.33 -10.34
N ARG A 121 1.71 2.60 -10.68
CA ARG A 121 0.36 2.81 -10.11
C ARG A 121 0.32 2.59 -8.61
N ALA A 122 1.05 1.60 -8.09
CA ALA A 122 1.15 1.34 -6.66
C ALA A 122 1.78 2.53 -5.93
N VAL A 123 2.94 2.99 -6.39
CA VAL A 123 3.67 4.11 -5.79
C VAL A 123 2.83 5.40 -5.80
N ASP A 124 2.23 5.73 -6.95
CA ASP A 124 1.40 6.93 -7.10
C ASP A 124 0.14 6.85 -6.22
N GLY A 125 -0.53 5.69 -6.19
CA GLY A 125 -1.70 5.48 -5.34
C GLY A 125 -1.40 5.63 -3.86
N GLY A 126 -0.27 5.06 -3.41
CA GLY A 126 0.18 5.17 -2.03
C GLY A 126 0.50 6.62 -1.63
N ARG A 127 1.21 7.34 -2.48
CA ARG A 127 1.57 8.76 -2.25
C ARG A 127 0.35 9.67 -2.19
N GLN A 128 -0.59 9.51 -3.12
CA GLN A 128 -1.82 10.30 -3.18
C GLN A 128 -2.75 10.04 -2.00
N GLY A 129 -2.62 8.89 -1.34
CA GLY A 129 -3.40 8.54 -0.16
C GLY A 129 -2.93 9.22 1.13
N VAL A 130 -1.78 9.89 1.12
CA VAL A 130 -1.24 10.59 2.29
C VAL A 130 -1.45 12.09 2.12
N MET A 131 -2.42 12.66 2.84
CA MET A 131 -2.75 14.08 2.73
C MET A 131 -3.26 14.65 4.04
N GLN A 132 -3.00 15.93 4.28
CA GLN A 132 -3.65 16.67 5.33
C GLN A 132 -5.04 17.11 4.86
N VAL A 133 -6.08 16.67 5.55
CA VAL A 133 -7.45 17.09 5.27
C VAL A 133 -7.72 18.44 5.94
N ALA A 134 -8.13 19.45 5.15
CA ALA A 134 -8.53 20.73 5.70
C ALA A 134 -9.86 20.57 6.45
N THR A 135 -9.88 21.01 7.72
CA THR A 135 -11.12 21.09 8.50
C THR A 135 -11.92 22.32 8.07
N PRO A 136 -13.22 22.18 7.70
CA PRO A 136 -14.06 23.33 7.40
C PRO A 136 -14.12 24.27 8.62
N ARG A 137 -13.82 25.55 8.44
CA ARG A 137 -14.07 26.54 9.50
C ARG A 137 -15.56 26.55 9.78
N ARG A 138 -15.97 26.40 11.06
CA ARG A 138 -17.36 26.63 11.46
C ARG A 138 -17.70 28.08 11.15
N GLN A 139 -18.69 28.31 10.29
CA GLN A 139 -19.10 29.59 9.77
C GLN A 139 -19.61 30.57 10.86
N ASN A 140 -19.71 30.15 12.13
CA ASN A 140 -20.24 30.90 13.27
C ASN A 140 -19.27 31.00 14.46
N GLN A 141 -17.96 31.02 14.26
CA GLN A 141 -17.09 31.50 15.33
C GLN A 141 -17.03 33.04 15.26
N PRO A 142 -17.54 33.76 16.28
CA PRO A 142 -17.36 35.22 16.36
C PRO A 142 -15.87 35.52 16.28
N GLN A 143 -15.47 36.43 15.40
CA GLN A 143 -14.11 36.95 15.36
C GLN A 143 -13.82 37.53 16.74
N ARG A 144 -12.82 37.00 17.41
CA ARG A 144 -12.32 37.57 18.65
C ARG A 144 -11.82 38.97 18.30
N PRO A 145 -12.36 40.04 18.91
CA PRO A 145 -11.82 41.38 18.67
C PRO A 145 -10.32 41.38 18.99
N LEU A 146 -9.54 41.98 18.12
CA LEU A 146 -8.16 42.32 18.47
C LEU A 146 -8.23 43.14 19.75
N SER A 147 -7.62 42.65 20.84
CA SER A 147 -7.48 43.40 22.07
C SER A 147 -6.70 44.68 21.75
N ASP A 148 -7.35 45.81 21.90
CA ASP A 148 -6.66 47.09 22.00
C ASP A 148 -5.57 46.98 23.07
N ASP A 149 -4.34 47.25 22.68
CA ASP A 149 -3.19 47.32 23.56
C ASP A 149 -3.27 48.64 24.37
N PRO A 150 -3.37 48.60 25.73
CA PRO A 150 -3.57 49.82 26.51
C PRO A 150 -2.26 50.47 26.96
N ASP A 151 -1.17 50.35 26.19
CA ASP A 151 0.13 50.95 26.57
C ASP A 151 0.57 52.04 25.58
N GLN A 152 -0.20 53.16 25.54
CA GLN A 152 0.32 54.43 25.09
C GLN A 152 0.14 55.47 26.22
N HIS A 153 1.10 55.50 27.12
CA HIS A 153 1.31 56.68 27.99
C HIS A 153 2.01 57.76 27.17
N PRO A 154 1.45 58.96 27.05
CA PRO A 154 2.21 60.13 26.61
C PRO A 154 2.93 60.72 27.80
N ASP A 155 4.26 60.76 27.76
CA ASP A 155 5.11 61.57 28.61
C ASP A 155 4.86 63.06 28.38
N GLN A 156 4.67 63.75 29.47
CA GLN A 156 4.92 65.17 29.61
C GLN A 156 6.20 65.39 30.38
#